data_987f0a5f2821e68cdda3fd0925096d41
#
_entry.id   987f0a5f2821e68cdda3fd0925096d41
#
_cell.length_a   1.000
_cell.length_b   1.000
_cell.length_c   1.000
_cell.angle_alpha   90.00
_cell.angle_beta   90.00
_cell.angle_gamma   90.00
#
_symmetry.space_group_name_H-M   'P 1'
#
loop_
_entity.id
_entity.type
_entity.pdbx_description
1 polymer ?
#
loop_
_entity_poly.entity_id
_entity_poly.type
_entity_poly.pdbx_seq_one_letter_code
_entity_poly.pdbx_strand_id
1 'polypeptide(L)'
;MSNTSEKSPASGSPIADPPEPNPFAPSEFAAWRGMLRVHSTVVRELDRRLQRDHGISLDSYGVLITLITEPGSQLTIGQLGERRVLTPSGISRAVDKLAKEQLVTRTANPADGRSLLVGLTPYGVQRLREAQVTHHSTVRELLLDNLDQHHIKTLGDIWEKAIPGSVSSPIWPL
;
A
#
# COMPACT_ATOMS: atom_id res chain seq x y z
N MET A 1 -33.81 -3.44 -62.94
CA MET A 1 -34.49 -2.88 -61.73
C MET A 1 -33.69 -3.25 -60.51
N SER A 2 -32.75 -2.39 -60.17
CA SER A 2 -31.79 -2.63 -59.04
C SER A 2 -32.32 -1.89 -57.82
N ASN A 3 -32.60 -2.63 -56.76
CA ASN A 3 -33.07 -2.08 -55.50
C ASN A 3 -31.87 -1.91 -54.57
N THR A 4 -31.38 -0.70 -54.45
CA THR A 4 -30.30 -0.34 -53.55
C THR A 4 -30.90 -0.07 -52.16
N SER A 5 -30.71 -0.97 -51.23
CA SER A 5 -31.15 -0.82 -49.84
C SER A 5 -30.14 0.08 -49.09
N GLU A 6 -30.55 1.31 -48.86
CA GLU A 6 -29.82 2.29 -48.05
C GLU A 6 -29.86 1.85 -46.59
N LYS A 7 -28.68 1.53 -46.06
CA LYS A 7 -28.48 1.18 -44.66
C LYS A 7 -28.35 2.47 -43.84
N SER A 8 -29.40 2.81 -43.09
CA SER A 8 -29.45 3.96 -42.18
C SER A 8 -28.30 3.87 -41.15
N PRO A 9 -27.57 4.95 -40.82
CA PRO A 9 -26.55 4.91 -39.81
C PRO A 9 -27.18 4.74 -38.42
N ALA A 10 -26.61 3.83 -37.65
CA ALA A 10 -26.99 3.57 -36.28
C ALA A 10 -26.90 4.84 -35.42
N SER A 11 -28.01 5.22 -34.80
CA SER A 11 -28.08 6.32 -33.85
C SER A 11 -27.16 5.98 -32.65
N GLY A 12 -26.07 6.70 -32.53
CA GLY A 12 -25.22 6.66 -31.36
C GLY A 12 -26.04 6.99 -30.10
N SER A 13 -25.98 6.19 -29.09
CA SER A 13 -26.56 6.50 -27.78
C SER A 13 -26.06 7.88 -27.35
N PRO A 14 -26.91 8.74 -26.78
CA PRO A 14 -26.46 10.03 -26.28
C PRO A 14 -25.40 9.80 -25.22
N ILE A 15 -24.29 10.51 -25.35
CA ILE A 15 -23.24 10.56 -24.27
C ILE A 15 -23.98 11.05 -23.02
N ALA A 16 -23.84 10.32 -21.94
CA ALA A 16 -24.42 10.69 -20.64
C ALA A 16 -24.10 12.16 -20.33
N ASP A 17 -25.02 12.84 -19.67
CA ASP A 17 -24.83 14.22 -19.23
C ASP A 17 -23.48 14.37 -18.52
N PRO A 18 -22.79 15.49 -18.71
CA PRO A 18 -21.52 15.72 -18.03
C PRO A 18 -21.72 15.60 -16.51
N PRO A 19 -20.74 15.04 -15.78
CA PRO A 19 -20.86 14.91 -14.33
C PRO A 19 -21.11 16.27 -13.70
N GLU A 20 -21.92 16.28 -12.62
CA GLU A 20 -22.19 17.47 -11.81
C GLU A 20 -20.87 18.19 -11.47
N PRO A 21 -20.90 19.53 -11.40
CA PRO A 21 -19.71 20.29 -11.05
C PRO A 21 -19.15 19.83 -9.72
N ASN A 22 -17.81 19.76 -9.63
CA ASN A 22 -17.10 19.35 -8.42
C ASN A 22 -17.58 20.13 -7.18
N PRO A 23 -18.14 19.48 -6.16
CA PRO A 23 -18.69 20.13 -4.98
C PRO A 23 -17.62 20.77 -4.06
N PHE A 24 -16.33 20.45 -4.29
CA PHE A 24 -15.24 20.97 -3.46
C PHE A 24 -14.85 22.39 -3.88
N ALA A 25 -14.57 23.23 -2.89
CA ALA A 25 -13.89 24.50 -3.12
C ALA A 25 -12.51 24.26 -3.77
N PRO A 26 -11.95 25.22 -4.52
CA PRO A 26 -10.66 25.03 -5.20
C PRO A 26 -9.53 24.59 -4.28
N SER A 27 -9.45 25.11 -3.06
CA SER A 27 -8.46 24.70 -2.04
C SER A 27 -8.66 23.30 -1.52
N GLU A 28 -9.91 22.89 -1.29
CA GLU A 28 -10.25 21.53 -0.86
C GLU A 28 -9.90 20.49 -1.93
N PHE A 29 -10.24 20.82 -3.19
CA PHE A 29 -9.89 19.96 -4.32
C PHE A 29 -8.37 19.86 -4.52
N ALA A 30 -7.65 20.98 -4.35
CA ALA A 30 -6.18 21.00 -4.44
C ALA A 30 -5.54 20.11 -3.35
N ALA A 31 -6.02 20.21 -2.11
CA ALA A 31 -5.54 19.39 -0.99
C ALA A 31 -5.80 17.90 -1.23
N TRP A 32 -7.03 17.53 -1.59
CA TRP A 32 -7.40 16.15 -1.90
C TRP A 32 -6.60 15.55 -3.06
N ARG A 33 -6.55 16.25 -4.19
CA ARG A 33 -5.79 15.83 -5.37
C ARG A 33 -4.30 15.73 -5.09
N GLY A 34 -3.75 16.67 -4.33
CA GLY A 34 -2.35 16.68 -3.90
C GLY A 34 -2.00 15.43 -3.11
N MET A 35 -2.79 15.11 -2.09
CA MET A 35 -2.63 13.91 -1.27
C MET A 35 -2.63 12.63 -2.13
N LEU A 36 -3.64 12.47 -2.99
CA LEU A 36 -3.74 11.29 -3.86
C LEU A 36 -2.53 11.17 -4.80
N ARG A 37 -2.07 12.29 -5.37
CA ARG A 37 -0.95 12.30 -6.30
C ARG A 37 0.38 11.98 -5.62
N VAL A 38 0.63 12.57 -4.46
CA VAL A 38 1.83 12.30 -3.66
C VAL A 38 1.85 10.83 -3.25
N HIS A 39 0.78 10.34 -2.64
CA HIS A 39 0.65 8.94 -2.24
C HIS A 39 0.91 7.98 -3.41
N SER A 40 0.21 8.15 -4.53
CA SER A 40 0.36 7.24 -5.68
C SER A 40 1.77 7.28 -6.30
N THR A 41 2.42 8.43 -6.27
CA THR A 41 3.79 8.59 -6.80
C THR A 41 4.80 7.88 -5.89
N VAL A 42 4.72 8.11 -4.58
CA VAL A 42 5.63 7.51 -3.59
C VAL A 42 5.46 6.00 -3.56
N VAL A 43 4.22 5.50 -3.43
CA VAL A 43 3.92 4.06 -3.37
C VAL A 43 4.42 3.32 -4.61
N ARG A 44 4.15 3.86 -5.81
CA ARG A 44 4.60 3.25 -7.06
C ARG A 44 6.13 3.20 -7.16
N GLU A 45 6.82 4.25 -6.77
CA GLU A 45 8.29 4.29 -6.83
C GLU A 45 8.94 3.41 -5.76
N LEU A 46 8.36 3.34 -4.57
CA LEU A 46 8.76 2.39 -3.52
C LEU A 46 8.67 0.95 -4.03
N ASP A 47 7.50 0.56 -4.55
CA ASP A 47 7.32 -0.80 -5.08
C ASP A 47 8.32 -1.11 -6.20
N ARG A 48 8.50 -0.18 -7.15
CA ARG A 48 9.43 -0.32 -8.26
C ARG A 48 10.88 -0.52 -7.78
N ARG A 49 11.35 0.29 -6.82
CA ARG A 49 12.73 0.20 -6.30
C ARG A 49 12.92 -1.06 -5.44
N LEU A 50 12.00 -1.36 -4.56
CA LEU A 50 12.05 -2.58 -3.75
C LEU A 50 12.06 -3.85 -4.60
N GLN A 51 11.24 -3.91 -5.64
CA GLN A 51 11.23 -5.02 -6.58
C GLN A 51 12.55 -5.12 -7.37
N ARG A 52 13.06 -4.01 -7.90
CA ARG A 52 14.28 -3.97 -8.70
C ARG A 52 15.51 -4.39 -7.89
N ASP A 53 15.66 -3.83 -6.69
CA ASP A 53 16.90 -3.94 -5.91
C ASP A 53 16.90 -5.16 -4.97
N HIS A 54 15.71 -5.61 -4.54
CA HIS A 54 15.56 -6.65 -3.53
C HIS A 54 14.65 -7.81 -3.94
N GLY A 55 13.92 -7.73 -5.05
CA GLY A 55 12.91 -8.71 -5.45
C GLY A 55 11.66 -8.73 -4.54
N ILE A 56 11.54 -7.75 -3.63
CA ILE A 56 10.47 -7.66 -2.62
C ILE A 56 9.46 -6.61 -3.05
N SER A 57 8.17 -6.95 -3.15
CA SER A 57 7.09 -5.96 -3.37
C SER A 57 6.87 -5.10 -2.13
N LEU A 58 6.28 -3.92 -2.30
CA LEU A 58 5.91 -3.05 -1.18
C LEU A 58 4.96 -3.77 -0.21
N ASP A 59 4.04 -4.59 -0.71
CA ASP A 59 3.16 -5.43 0.11
C ASP A 59 3.94 -6.44 0.94
N SER A 60 4.90 -7.14 0.30
CA SER A 60 5.77 -8.10 0.98
C SER A 60 6.66 -7.41 2.03
N TYR A 61 7.25 -6.26 1.68
CA TYR A 61 8.00 -5.42 2.62
C TYR A 61 7.16 -5.05 3.84
N GLY A 62 5.93 -4.63 3.61
CA GLY A 62 5.03 -4.29 4.70
C GLY A 62 4.68 -5.48 5.59
N VAL A 63 4.51 -6.71 5.06
CA VAL A 63 4.34 -7.92 5.89
C VAL A 63 5.57 -8.14 6.77
N LEU A 64 6.78 -8.01 6.23
CA LEU A 64 8.02 -8.17 7.00
C LEU A 64 8.15 -7.12 8.11
N ILE A 65 7.83 -5.84 7.83
CA ILE A 65 7.81 -4.76 8.83
C ILE A 65 6.81 -5.05 9.94
N THR A 66 5.61 -5.47 9.58
CA THR A 66 4.59 -5.81 10.58
C THR A 66 5.05 -6.95 11.49
N LEU A 67 5.69 -7.98 10.94
CA LEU A 67 6.20 -9.08 11.73
C LEU A 67 7.34 -8.65 12.68
N ILE A 68 8.31 -7.84 12.21
CA ILE A 68 9.47 -7.46 13.04
C ILE A 68 9.08 -6.55 14.21
N THR A 69 8.00 -5.79 14.09
CA THR A 69 7.49 -4.89 15.14
C THR A 69 6.65 -5.61 16.20
N GLU A 70 6.26 -6.87 15.96
CA GLU A 70 5.46 -7.63 16.91
C GLU A 70 6.33 -8.41 17.92
N PRO A 71 5.87 -8.52 19.16
CA PRO A 71 6.51 -9.39 20.13
C PRO A 71 6.62 -10.84 19.62
N GLY A 72 7.82 -11.41 19.60
CA GLY A 72 8.07 -12.75 19.06
C GLY A 72 8.12 -12.83 17.54
N SER A 73 7.93 -11.72 16.81
CA SER A 73 8.01 -11.63 15.34
C SER A 73 7.15 -12.66 14.61
N GLN A 74 5.97 -12.97 15.16
CA GLN A 74 5.04 -13.96 14.62
C GLN A 74 3.59 -13.45 14.71
N LEU A 75 2.81 -13.67 13.66
CA LEU A 75 1.39 -13.36 13.57
C LEU A 75 0.65 -14.41 12.74
N THR A 76 -0.64 -14.58 13.01
CA THR A 76 -1.51 -15.29 12.08
C THR A 76 -1.81 -14.45 10.83
N ILE A 77 -2.25 -15.08 9.75
CA ILE A 77 -2.68 -14.37 8.53
C ILE A 77 -3.84 -13.40 8.84
N GLY A 78 -4.76 -13.80 9.73
CA GLY A 78 -5.85 -12.93 10.19
C GLY A 78 -5.34 -11.67 10.90
N GLN A 79 -4.44 -11.84 11.85
CA GLN A 79 -3.82 -10.71 12.57
C GLN A 79 -2.99 -9.80 11.65
N LEU A 80 -2.32 -10.35 10.62
CA LEU A 80 -1.67 -9.55 9.59
C LEU A 80 -2.71 -8.72 8.81
N GLY A 81 -3.89 -9.29 8.53
CA GLY A 81 -4.99 -8.60 7.86
C GLY A 81 -5.55 -7.43 8.65
N GLU A 82 -5.67 -7.58 9.97
CA GLU A 82 -6.15 -6.53 10.86
C GLU A 82 -5.18 -5.34 10.97
N ARG A 83 -3.88 -5.58 10.80
CA ARG A 83 -2.82 -4.58 10.94
C ARG A 83 -2.43 -3.92 9.62
N ARG A 84 -2.99 -4.36 8.50
CA ARG A 84 -2.62 -3.85 7.18
C ARG A 84 -3.82 -3.54 6.32
N VAL A 85 -3.69 -2.50 5.51
CA VAL A 85 -4.69 -2.09 4.51
C VAL A 85 -4.60 -2.97 3.25
N LEU A 86 -4.34 -4.26 3.41
CA LEU A 86 -4.34 -5.22 2.31
C LEU A 86 -5.58 -6.11 2.36
N THR A 87 -6.05 -6.52 1.19
CA THR A 87 -7.09 -7.54 1.13
C THR A 87 -6.57 -8.88 1.68
N PRO A 88 -7.42 -9.73 2.27
CA PRO A 88 -7.00 -11.05 2.74
C PRO A 88 -6.26 -11.87 1.67
N SER A 89 -6.71 -11.80 0.41
CA SER A 89 -6.06 -12.47 -0.71
C SER A 89 -4.70 -11.84 -1.08
N GLY A 90 -4.52 -10.54 -0.87
CA GLY A 90 -3.24 -9.85 -1.04
C GLY A 90 -2.20 -10.31 -0.02
N ILE A 91 -2.60 -10.40 1.25
CA ILE A 91 -1.74 -10.88 2.34
C ILE A 91 -1.34 -12.34 2.11
N SER A 92 -2.29 -13.23 1.80
CA SER A 92 -1.99 -14.63 1.52
C SER A 92 -0.96 -14.78 0.41
N ARG A 93 -1.13 -14.05 -0.71
CA ARG A 93 -0.15 -14.07 -1.82
C ARG A 93 1.23 -13.53 -1.42
N ALA A 94 1.28 -12.45 -0.64
CA ALA A 94 2.54 -11.92 -0.14
C ALA A 94 3.25 -12.93 0.77
N VAL A 95 2.54 -13.53 1.72
CA VAL A 95 3.06 -14.57 2.62
C VAL A 95 3.50 -15.82 1.84
N ASP A 96 2.75 -16.24 0.80
CA ASP A 96 3.15 -17.37 -0.05
C ASP A 96 4.48 -17.12 -0.74
N LYS A 97 4.65 -15.93 -1.32
CA LYS A 97 5.90 -15.51 -1.96
C LYS A 97 7.05 -15.49 -0.97
N LEU A 98 6.85 -14.82 0.18
CA LEU A 98 7.86 -14.71 1.23
C LEU A 98 8.29 -16.07 1.79
N ALA A 99 7.37 -17.01 1.97
CA ALA A 99 7.67 -18.37 2.41
C ALA A 99 8.46 -19.15 1.37
N LYS A 100 8.11 -19.03 0.09
CA LYS A 100 8.86 -19.63 -1.03
C LYS A 100 10.30 -19.10 -1.10
N GLU A 101 10.51 -17.83 -0.79
CA GLU A 101 11.81 -17.17 -0.73
C GLU A 101 12.53 -17.36 0.62
N GLN A 102 11.97 -18.18 1.53
CA GLN A 102 12.51 -18.47 2.87
C GLN A 102 12.70 -17.23 3.77
N LEU A 103 11.98 -16.15 3.49
CA LEU A 103 12.01 -14.94 4.32
C LEU A 103 11.11 -15.07 5.55
N VAL A 104 10.08 -15.91 5.47
CA VAL A 104 9.19 -16.26 6.58
C VAL A 104 9.00 -17.77 6.68
N THR A 105 8.67 -18.24 7.87
CA THR A 105 8.19 -19.61 8.12
C THR A 105 6.69 -19.63 8.31
N ARG A 106 6.07 -20.81 8.14
CA ARG A 106 4.69 -21.11 8.53
C ARG A 106 4.70 -22.29 9.46
N THR A 107 4.15 -22.10 10.63
CA THR A 107 4.05 -23.16 11.65
C THR A 107 2.60 -23.28 12.14
N ALA A 108 2.21 -24.45 12.62
CA ALA A 108 0.92 -24.59 13.26
C ALA A 108 0.82 -23.67 14.48
N ASN A 109 -0.32 -23.00 14.66
CA ASN A 109 -0.54 -22.19 15.86
C ASN A 109 -0.86 -23.10 17.05
N PRO A 110 -0.04 -23.10 18.11
CA PRO A 110 -0.30 -23.95 19.28
C PRO A 110 -1.61 -23.62 20.00
N ALA A 111 -2.08 -22.39 19.89
CA ALA A 111 -3.32 -21.92 20.52
C ALA A 111 -4.57 -22.24 19.69
N ASP A 112 -4.42 -22.44 18.39
CA ASP A 112 -5.51 -22.75 17.46
C ASP A 112 -4.97 -23.53 16.26
N GLY A 113 -5.11 -24.84 16.30
CA GLY A 113 -4.61 -25.76 15.24
C GLY A 113 -5.23 -25.55 13.85
N ARG A 114 -6.23 -24.67 13.70
CA ARG A 114 -6.84 -24.30 12.41
C ARG A 114 -6.14 -23.13 11.74
N SER A 115 -5.30 -22.40 12.49
CA SER A 115 -4.57 -21.24 11.99
C SER A 115 -3.07 -21.52 11.88
N LEU A 116 -2.40 -20.79 10.99
CA LEU A 116 -0.96 -20.83 10.82
C LEU A 116 -0.34 -19.54 11.36
N LEU A 117 0.74 -19.67 12.10
CA LEU A 117 1.64 -18.58 12.45
C LEU A 117 2.63 -18.34 11.31
N VAL A 118 2.78 -17.10 10.93
CA VAL A 118 3.80 -16.61 10.01
C VAL A 118 4.87 -15.94 10.87
N GLY A 119 6.10 -16.40 10.78
CA GLY A 119 7.23 -15.87 11.55
C GLY A 119 8.40 -15.48 10.66
N LEU A 120 9.14 -14.43 11.05
CA LEU A 120 10.37 -14.03 10.36
C LEU A 120 11.47 -15.07 10.54
N THR A 121 12.21 -15.35 9.46
CA THR A 121 13.48 -16.08 9.55
C THR A 121 14.63 -15.11 9.82
N PRO A 122 15.80 -15.59 10.31
CA PRO A 122 17.02 -14.77 10.39
C PRO A 122 17.41 -14.17 9.03
N TYR A 123 17.23 -14.93 7.95
CA TYR A 123 17.46 -14.46 6.58
C TYR A 123 16.44 -13.38 6.19
N GLY A 124 15.17 -13.55 6.55
CA GLY A 124 14.12 -12.53 6.34
C GLY A 124 14.44 -11.22 7.06
N VAL A 125 14.97 -11.28 8.29
CA VAL A 125 15.41 -10.08 9.02
C VAL A 125 16.55 -9.37 8.29
N GLN A 126 17.54 -10.11 7.78
CA GLN A 126 18.63 -9.53 7.01
C GLN A 126 18.10 -8.84 5.74
N ARG A 127 17.29 -9.52 4.95
CA ARG A 127 16.71 -9.00 3.71
C ARG A 127 15.83 -7.77 3.96
N LEU A 128 15.07 -7.78 5.07
CA LEU A 128 14.29 -6.62 5.48
C LEU A 128 15.18 -5.39 5.75
N ARG A 129 16.29 -5.56 6.49
CA ARG A 129 17.23 -4.45 6.78
C ARG A 129 17.80 -3.85 5.51
N GLU A 130 18.18 -4.67 4.54
CA GLU A 130 18.65 -4.21 3.25
C GLU A 130 17.56 -3.41 2.51
N ALA A 131 16.33 -3.91 2.48
CA ALA A 131 15.20 -3.25 1.85
C ALA A 131 14.79 -1.94 2.56
N GLN A 132 14.97 -1.86 3.89
CA GLN A 132 14.70 -0.63 4.66
C GLN A 132 15.57 0.55 4.20
N VAL A 133 16.82 0.31 3.81
CA VAL A 133 17.70 1.36 3.29
C VAL A 133 17.11 1.97 2.02
N THR A 134 16.68 1.13 1.08
CA THR A 134 16.02 1.59 -0.16
C THR A 134 14.69 2.27 0.13
N HIS A 135 13.88 1.72 1.04
CA HIS A 135 12.61 2.32 1.42
C HIS A 135 12.82 3.73 2.00
N HIS A 136 13.69 3.88 3.01
CA HIS A 136 13.91 5.16 3.68
C HIS A 136 14.52 6.21 2.74
N SER A 137 15.51 5.84 1.92
CA SER A 137 16.09 6.76 0.94
C SER A 137 15.07 7.23 -0.09
N THR A 138 14.20 6.35 -0.55
CA THR A 138 13.13 6.70 -1.50
C THR A 138 12.12 7.67 -0.89
N VAL A 139 11.67 7.42 0.34
CA VAL A 139 10.74 8.33 1.05
C VAL A 139 11.38 9.70 1.26
N ARG A 140 12.67 9.75 1.67
CA ARG A 140 13.38 11.01 1.82
C ARG A 140 13.45 11.78 0.52
N GLU A 141 13.97 11.16 -0.54
CA GLU A 141 14.17 11.78 -1.85
C GLU A 141 12.85 12.33 -2.44
N LEU A 142 11.76 11.56 -2.36
CA LEU A 142 10.51 11.93 -3.01
C LEU A 142 9.62 12.85 -2.17
N LEU A 143 9.79 12.85 -0.86
CA LEU A 143 8.90 13.59 0.05
C LEU A 143 9.66 14.44 1.06
N LEU A 144 10.42 13.83 1.97
CA LEU A 144 10.88 14.51 3.18
C LEU A 144 11.97 15.55 2.92
N ASP A 145 12.89 15.31 1.97
CA ASP A 145 13.97 16.23 1.66
C ASP A 145 13.50 17.47 0.87
N ASN A 146 12.25 17.45 0.38
CA ASN A 146 11.60 18.60 -0.27
C ASN A 146 10.85 19.52 0.72
N LEU A 147 10.85 19.18 2.01
CA LEU A 147 10.10 19.87 3.06
C LEU A 147 11.03 20.29 4.19
N ASP A 148 10.79 21.46 4.75
CA ASP A 148 11.44 21.86 6.00
C ASP A 148 10.78 21.19 7.22
N GLN A 149 11.39 21.34 8.40
CA GLN A 149 10.91 20.75 9.65
C GLN A 149 9.51 21.26 10.06
N HIS A 150 9.19 22.50 9.72
CA HIS A 150 7.87 23.07 10.00
C HIS A 150 6.80 22.37 9.14
N HIS A 151 7.05 22.21 7.84
CA HIS A 151 6.13 21.50 6.94
C HIS A 151 5.95 20.04 7.33
N ILE A 152 7.03 19.33 7.70
CA ILE A 152 6.96 17.93 8.14
C ILE A 152 6.07 17.79 9.38
N LYS A 153 6.30 18.64 10.40
CA LYS A 153 5.48 18.66 11.61
C LYS A 153 4.02 18.97 11.29
N THR A 154 3.79 20.00 10.48
CA THR A 154 2.43 20.44 10.10
C THR A 154 1.67 19.34 9.36
N LEU A 155 2.33 18.57 8.47
CA LEU A 155 1.72 17.42 7.81
C LEU A 155 1.28 16.35 8.81
N GLY A 156 2.12 16.01 9.79
CA GLY A 156 1.74 15.07 10.85
C GLY A 156 0.52 15.56 11.63
N ASP A 157 0.51 16.83 12.05
CA ASP A 157 -0.61 17.44 12.77
C ASP A 157 -1.91 17.44 11.93
N ILE A 158 -1.80 17.69 10.62
CA ILE A 158 -2.94 17.68 9.69
C ILE A 158 -3.51 16.25 9.56
N TRP A 159 -2.66 15.24 9.37
CA TRP A 159 -3.11 13.86 9.22
C TRP A 159 -3.78 13.34 10.48
N GLU A 160 -3.19 13.59 11.65
CA GLU A 160 -3.79 13.19 12.93
C GLU A 160 -5.12 13.90 13.19
N LYS A 161 -5.26 15.19 12.80
CA LYS A 161 -6.52 15.92 12.89
C LYS A 161 -7.58 15.42 11.92
N ALA A 162 -7.18 15.08 10.70
CA ALA A 162 -8.11 14.61 9.66
C ALA A 162 -8.64 13.20 9.97
N ILE A 163 -7.78 12.31 10.43
CA ILE A 163 -8.12 10.93 10.81
C ILE A 163 -7.38 10.60 12.11
N PRO A 164 -8.05 10.72 13.27
CA PRO A 164 -7.43 10.41 14.55
C PRO A 164 -6.84 8.99 14.59
N GLY A 165 -5.62 8.86 15.06
CA GLY A 165 -4.87 7.61 15.07
C GLY A 165 -4.03 7.36 13.82
N SER A 166 -4.11 8.20 12.79
CA SER A 166 -3.33 8.01 11.56
C SER A 166 -1.81 8.15 11.74
N VAL A 167 -1.40 8.90 12.76
CA VAL A 167 0.02 9.14 13.08
C VAL A 167 0.41 8.47 14.39
N SER A 168 -0.46 8.51 15.39
CA SER A 168 -0.21 8.03 16.75
C SER A 168 -0.45 6.51 16.92
N SER A 169 -1.13 5.86 15.97
CA SER A 169 -1.35 4.42 16.03
C SER A 169 -0.03 3.65 15.86
N PRO A 170 0.22 2.63 16.70
CA PRO A 170 1.37 1.74 16.52
C PRO A 170 1.23 0.82 15.28
N ILE A 171 0.07 0.82 14.63
CA ILE A 171 -0.20 0.04 13.43
C ILE A 171 0.42 0.75 12.22
N TRP A 172 1.41 0.13 11.61
CA TRP A 172 2.05 0.66 10.41
C TRP A 172 1.10 0.50 9.19
N PRO A 173 0.66 1.59 8.52
CA PRO A 173 -0.41 1.53 7.51
C PRO A 173 0.01 1.03 6.13
N LEU A 174 1.27 0.71 5.89
CA LEU A 174 1.75 0.27 4.56
C LEU A 174 2.00 -1.22 4.48
#